data_15544c80b7a0fb8f6769d9a7087baa05
#
_entry.id   15544c80b7a0fb8f6769d9a7087baa05
#
_cell.length_a   1.000
_cell.length_b   1.000
_cell.length_c   1.000
_cell.angle_alpha   90.00
_cell.angle_beta   90.00
_cell.angle_gamma   90.00
#
_symmetry.space_group_name_H-M   'P 1'
#
loop_
_entity.id
_entity.type
_entity.pdbx_description
1 polymer ?
#
loop_
_entity_poly.entity_id
_entity_poly.type
_entity_poly.pdbx_seq_one_letter_code
_entity_poly.pdbx_strand_id
1 'polypeptide(L)'
;PNDIKFDKDKINIMIFDIEVASADGFPYPETANDEVISIAARTSNDGMYYIWGLGDYDISKCPLDQDKFRYVKCKSETDLLTKFINWWNNPNHTPDVLSGWNIEFFDIPYLINRVRKIFGEEDTKLFSPWGIINEQKVTKFNREQQKYELVGIQTLDYYKLFTKFGYSYGPQESYSLDHISNVVLGEKKLSYEEHGSLHSLYLNDYQKFIDYNIKDVQLVQRIDEKMQLIALAMTIAYRAGVNYTDTFGTTSIWDSIIYRKLNEKNIIVPPNETKSKSQFAGGYVKDPVPGLYDNVASFDLNSLYPNIIVQYNISPETLIKNERYHEGVDNYLENNIPPHPKYCNTINGTL
;
A
#
# COMPACT_ATOMS: atom_id res chain seq x y z
N PRO A 1 -1.25 -31.62 4.43
CA PRO A 1 -1.72 -30.41 3.72
C PRO A 1 -0.53 -29.67 3.09
N ASN A 2 0.38 -30.42 2.42
CA ASN A 2 1.70 -29.85 2.11
C ASN A 2 1.85 -29.34 0.67
N ASP A 3 0.78 -29.33 -0.12
CA ASP A 3 0.87 -29.06 -1.56
C ASP A 3 -0.13 -28.01 -2.09
N ILE A 4 -0.56 -27.07 -1.26
CA ILE A 4 -1.28 -25.91 -1.78
C ILE A 4 -0.23 -25.01 -2.46
N LYS A 5 -0.19 -25.08 -3.79
CA LYS A 5 0.63 -24.15 -4.59
C LYS A 5 -0.11 -22.81 -4.67
N PHE A 6 0.62 -21.74 -4.38
CA PHE A 6 0.12 -20.40 -4.64
C PHE A 6 -0.11 -20.21 -6.15
N ASP A 7 -1.33 -19.86 -6.49
CA ASP A 7 -1.76 -19.58 -7.86
C ASP A 7 -2.48 -18.24 -7.87
N LYS A 8 -1.79 -17.20 -8.33
CA LYS A 8 -2.32 -15.84 -8.38
C LYS A 8 -3.50 -15.68 -9.33
N ASP A 9 -3.59 -16.54 -10.36
CA ASP A 9 -4.62 -16.43 -11.39
C ASP A 9 -6.01 -16.87 -10.90
N LYS A 10 -6.07 -17.43 -9.67
CA LYS A 10 -7.33 -17.76 -8.98
C LYS A 10 -7.83 -16.64 -8.06
N ILE A 11 -7.09 -15.55 -7.96
CA ILE A 11 -7.41 -14.42 -7.09
C ILE A 11 -7.95 -13.30 -7.95
N ASN A 12 -9.19 -12.88 -7.69
CA ASN A 12 -9.80 -11.76 -8.40
C ASN A 12 -9.24 -10.43 -7.89
N ILE A 13 -8.39 -9.81 -8.69
CA ILE A 13 -7.83 -8.48 -8.41
C ILE A 13 -8.68 -7.45 -9.14
N MET A 14 -9.21 -6.49 -8.41
CA MET A 14 -9.91 -5.34 -8.98
C MET A 14 -9.08 -4.09 -8.81
N ILE A 15 -8.85 -3.37 -9.90
CA ILE A 15 -8.30 -2.02 -9.90
C ILE A 15 -9.46 -1.07 -10.18
N PHE A 16 -9.68 -0.08 -9.31
CA PHE A 16 -10.77 0.86 -9.49
C PHE A 16 -10.38 2.29 -9.14
N ASP A 17 -11.16 3.22 -9.62
CA ASP A 17 -11.01 4.67 -9.41
C ASP A 17 -12.38 5.34 -9.50
N ILE A 18 -12.61 6.40 -8.72
CA ILE A 18 -13.86 7.17 -8.73
C ILE A 18 -13.61 8.62 -9.08
N GLU A 19 -14.58 9.23 -9.77
CA GLU A 19 -14.58 10.66 -10.04
C GLU A 19 -15.77 11.35 -9.37
N VAL A 20 -15.49 12.50 -8.78
CA VAL A 20 -16.44 13.25 -7.95
C VAL A 20 -16.66 14.65 -8.53
N ALA A 21 -17.91 15.11 -8.55
CA ALA A 21 -18.31 16.43 -9.06
C ALA A 21 -18.00 17.55 -8.06
N SER A 22 -16.72 17.84 -7.81
CA SER A 22 -16.35 18.96 -6.94
C SER A 22 -16.15 20.23 -7.75
N ALA A 23 -17.00 21.23 -7.51
CA ALA A 23 -16.89 22.55 -8.13
C ALA A 23 -15.90 23.44 -7.36
N ASP A 24 -15.80 23.30 -6.04
CA ASP A 24 -15.05 24.15 -5.15
C ASP A 24 -13.96 23.37 -4.40
N GLY A 25 -12.81 23.14 -5.06
CA GLY A 25 -11.65 22.55 -4.43
C GLY A 25 -11.61 21.01 -4.41
N PHE A 26 -10.87 20.45 -3.48
CA PHE A 26 -10.70 19.02 -3.36
C PHE A 26 -11.84 18.38 -2.53
N PRO A 27 -12.53 17.35 -3.02
CA PRO A 27 -13.61 16.70 -2.27
C PRO A 27 -13.06 15.95 -1.05
N TYR A 28 -13.71 16.14 0.10
CA TYR A 28 -13.30 15.51 1.36
C TYR A 28 -14.05 14.20 1.57
N PRO A 29 -13.36 13.06 1.69
CA PRO A 29 -13.98 11.75 1.93
C PRO A 29 -14.82 11.69 3.19
N GLU A 30 -14.40 12.39 4.26
CA GLU A 30 -15.10 12.40 5.56
C GLU A 30 -16.50 12.98 5.47
N THR A 31 -16.72 13.94 4.59
CA THR A 31 -18.03 14.58 4.42
C THR A 31 -18.80 14.01 3.23
N ALA A 32 -18.10 13.56 2.20
CA ALA A 32 -18.65 13.02 0.95
C ALA A 32 -19.84 13.83 0.44
N ASN A 33 -19.66 15.17 0.30
CA ASN A 33 -20.75 16.08 -0.03
C ASN A 33 -21.10 16.08 -1.51
N ASP A 34 -20.10 15.91 -2.36
CA ASP A 34 -20.25 16.02 -3.80
C ASP A 34 -20.67 14.67 -4.42
N GLU A 35 -21.32 14.72 -5.58
CA GLU A 35 -21.82 13.53 -6.26
C GLU A 35 -20.68 12.70 -6.87
N VAL A 36 -20.77 11.38 -6.74
CA VAL A 36 -19.95 10.45 -7.53
C VAL A 36 -20.51 10.39 -8.94
N ILE A 37 -19.75 10.87 -9.91
CA ILE A 37 -20.20 11.05 -11.32
C ILE A 37 -19.63 10.00 -12.27
N SER A 38 -18.57 9.31 -11.88
CA SER A 38 -18.06 8.15 -12.60
C SER A 38 -17.37 7.17 -11.65
N ILE A 39 -17.46 5.89 -11.96
CA ILE A 39 -16.68 4.82 -11.37
C ILE A 39 -16.10 4.00 -12.51
N ALA A 40 -14.80 3.78 -12.49
CA ALA A 40 -14.13 2.87 -13.41
C ALA A 40 -13.52 1.70 -12.63
N ALA A 41 -13.73 0.48 -13.07
CA ALA A 41 -13.16 -0.71 -12.47
C ALA A 41 -12.67 -1.69 -13.54
N ARG A 42 -11.56 -2.38 -13.25
CA ARG A 42 -11.05 -3.50 -14.05
C ARG A 42 -10.89 -4.72 -13.17
N THR A 43 -11.43 -5.86 -13.59
CA THR A 43 -11.27 -7.13 -12.89
C THR A 43 -10.25 -8.03 -13.60
N SER A 44 -9.51 -8.83 -12.83
CA SER A 44 -8.57 -9.80 -13.39
C SER A 44 -9.26 -11.07 -13.89
N ASN A 45 -10.45 -11.39 -13.37
CA ASN A 45 -11.19 -12.62 -13.72
C ASN A 45 -11.54 -12.67 -15.21
N ASP A 46 -11.99 -11.57 -15.78
CA ASP A 46 -12.40 -11.48 -17.19
C ASP A 46 -11.53 -10.50 -17.99
N GLY A 47 -10.69 -9.72 -17.32
CA GLY A 47 -9.84 -8.70 -17.94
C GLY A 47 -10.62 -7.48 -18.44
N MET A 48 -11.89 -7.35 -18.08
CA MET A 48 -12.80 -6.33 -18.58
C MET A 48 -12.68 -5.04 -17.78
N TYR A 49 -12.87 -3.92 -18.48
CA TYR A 49 -13.12 -2.62 -17.89
C TYR A 49 -14.62 -2.35 -17.83
N TYR A 50 -15.08 -1.96 -16.67
CA TYR A 50 -16.46 -1.58 -16.40
C TYR A 50 -16.49 -0.14 -15.94
N ILE A 51 -17.28 0.69 -16.64
CA ILE A 51 -17.38 2.10 -16.31
C ILE A 51 -18.86 2.48 -16.15
N TRP A 52 -19.17 3.12 -15.04
CA TRP A 52 -20.48 3.72 -14.77
C TRP A 52 -20.34 5.22 -14.88
N GLY A 53 -21.26 5.85 -15.59
CA GLY A 53 -21.26 7.30 -15.76
C GLY A 53 -22.64 7.86 -16.05
N LEU A 54 -22.79 9.17 -15.89
CA LEU A 54 -24.09 9.86 -15.93
C LEU A 54 -24.47 10.39 -17.32
N GLY A 55 -23.52 10.47 -18.24
CA GLY A 55 -23.74 11.04 -19.57
C GLY A 55 -23.71 10.02 -20.70
N ASP A 56 -23.81 10.52 -21.92
CA ASP A 56 -23.61 9.71 -23.13
C ASP A 56 -22.12 9.57 -23.45
N TYR A 57 -21.70 8.34 -23.67
CA TYR A 57 -20.32 8.00 -24.03
C TYR A 57 -20.34 7.21 -25.34
N ASP A 58 -19.56 7.65 -26.30
CA ASP A 58 -19.41 6.98 -27.59
C ASP A 58 -18.32 5.89 -27.47
N ILE A 59 -18.77 4.64 -27.32
CA ILE A 59 -17.91 3.48 -27.18
C ILE A 59 -16.96 3.31 -28.40
N SER A 60 -17.38 3.77 -29.58
CA SER A 60 -16.56 3.64 -30.79
C SER A 60 -15.28 4.50 -30.75
N LYS A 61 -15.24 5.51 -29.88
CA LYS A 61 -14.10 6.40 -29.64
C LYS A 61 -13.26 6.02 -28.42
N CYS A 62 -13.65 4.94 -27.74
CA CYS A 62 -12.90 4.46 -26.58
C CYS A 62 -11.46 4.10 -26.96
N PRO A 63 -10.44 4.53 -26.19
CA PRO A 63 -9.05 4.17 -26.46
C PRO A 63 -8.72 2.70 -26.18
N LEU A 64 -9.65 1.98 -25.54
CA LEU A 64 -9.54 0.55 -25.26
C LEU A 64 -10.20 -0.30 -26.35
N ASP A 65 -9.79 -1.55 -26.41
CA ASP A 65 -10.46 -2.56 -27.22
C ASP A 65 -11.91 -2.71 -26.78
N GLN A 66 -12.85 -2.53 -27.70
CA GLN A 66 -14.30 -2.55 -27.44
C GLN A 66 -14.75 -3.89 -26.83
N ASP A 67 -14.08 -4.98 -27.14
CA ASP A 67 -14.39 -6.31 -26.59
C ASP A 67 -14.01 -6.43 -25.10
N LYS A 68 -13.14 -5.53 -24.62
CA LYS A 68 -12.68 -5.49 -23.23
C LYS A 68 -13.31 -4.37 -22.40
N PHE A 69 -14.36 -3.75 -22.92
CA PHE A 69 -14.93 -2.55 -22.33
C PHE A 69 -16.45 -2.64 -22.21
N ARG A 70 -16.99 -2.17 -21.09
CA ARG A 70 -18.43 -2.05 -20.86
C ARG A 70 -18.73 -0.70 -20.21
N TYR A 71 -19.48 0.14 -20.94
CA TYR A 71 -20.02 1.39 -20.40
C TYR A 71 -21.45 1.21 -19.95
N VAL A 72 -21.74 1.61 -18.70
CA VAL A 72 -23.08 1.54 -18.09
C VAL A 72 -23.58 2.95 -17.87
N LYS A 73 -24.41 3.46 -18.79
CA LYS A 73 -25.06 4.75 -18.63
C LYS A 73 -26.06 4.71 -17.47
N CYS A 74 -25.96 5.68 -16.57
CA CYS A 74 -26.80 5.85 -15.39
C CYS A 74 -27.62 7.13 -15.50
N LYS A 75 -28.81 7.14 -14.89
CA LYS A 75 -29.74 8.27 -14.95
C LYS A 75 -29.47 9.32 -13.89
N SER A 76 -28.84 8.91 -12.79
CA SER A 76 -28.50 9.73 -11.62
C SER A 76 -27.41 9.04 -10.82
N GLU A 77 -26.82 9.73 -9.86
CA GLU A 77 -25.87 9.13 -8.93
C GLU A 77 -26.46 7.92 -8.18
N THR A 78 -27.73 8.04 -7.72
CA THR A 78 -28.43 6.92 -7.06
C THR A 78 -28.51 5.69 -7.95
N ASP A 79 -28.82 5.85 -9.24
CA ASP A 79 -28.83 4.78 -10.23
C ASP A 79 -27.40 4.21 -10.46
N LEU A 80 -26.39 5.08 -10.50
CA LEU A 80 -24.99 4.70 -10.65
C LEU A 80 -24.53 3.83 -9.49
N LEU A 81 -24.70 4.31 -8.26
CA LEU A 81 -24.31 3.59 -7.05
C LEU A 81 -25.08 2.27 -6.91
N THR A 82 -26.39 2.25 -7.18
CA THR A 82 -27.20 1.03 -7.15
C THR A 82 -26.69 -0.01 -8.14
N LYS A 83 -26.42 0.39 -9.40
CA LYS A 83 -25.91 -0.51 -10.42
C LYS A 83 -24.50 -1.02 -10.10
N PHE A 84 -23.64 -0.14 -9.56
CA PHE A 84 -22.32 -0.50 -9.14
C PHE A 84 -22.34 -1.50 -7.98
N ILE A 85 -23.11 -1.23 -6.92
CA ILE A 85 -23.25 -2.13 -5.76
C ILE A 85 -23.79 -3.50 -6.19
N ASN A 86 -24.82 -3.54 -7.06
CA ASN A 86 -25.35 -4.79 -7.58
C ASN A 86 -24.33 -5.58 -8.40
N TRP A 87 -23.50 -4.90 -9.19
CA TRP A 87 -22.43 -5.51 -9.94
C TRP A 87 -21.31 -6.01 -9.00
N TRP A 88 -20.95 -5.21 -8.00
CA TRP A 88 -19.95 -5.55 -6.98
C TRP A 88 -20.32 -6.82 -6.21
N ASN A 89 -21.58 -6.97 -5.84
CA ASN A 89 -22.08 -8.13 -5.09
C ASN A 89 -22.28 -9.39 -5.95
N ASN A 90 -22.04 -9.33 -7.25
CA ASN A 90 -22.04 -10.52 -8.07
C ASN A 90 -20.77 -11.34 -7.77
N PRO A 91 -20.87 -12.63 -7.41
CA PRO A 91 -19.71 -13.46 -7.07
C PRO A 91 -18.62 -13.52 -8.14
N ASN A 92 -18.97 -13.26 -9.40
CA ASN A 92 -18.00 -13.22 -10.49
C ASN A 92 -17.18 -11.91 -10.52
N HIS A 93 -17.64 -10.87 -9.84
CA HIS A 93 -17.02 -9.54 -9.85
C HIS A 93 -16.45 -9.15 -8.49
N THR A 94 -17.04 -9.65 -7.38
CA THR A 94 -16.55 -9.36 -6.02
C THR A 94 -15.04 -9.62 -5.96
N PRO A 95 -14.21 -8.63 -5.60
CA PRO A 95 -12.77 -8.82 -5.57
C PRO A 95 -12.31 -9.57 -4.33
N ASP A 96 -11.25 -10.36 -4.48
CA ASP A 96 -10.46 -10.86 -3.35
C ASP A 96 -9.45 -9.79 -2.91
N VAL A 97 -8.90 -9.06 -3.90
CA VAL A 97 -7.95 -7.98 -3.70
C VAL A 97 -8.42 -6.73 -4.43
N LEU A 98 -8.52 -5.65 -3.70
CA LEU A 98 -8.86 -4.33 -4.21
C LEU A 98 -7.60 -3.47 -4.30
N SER A 99 -7.38 -2.86 -5.45
CA SER A 99 -6.24 -1.99 -5.70
C SER A 99 -6.65 -0.73 -6.47
N GLY A 100 -5.77 0.23 -6.53
CA GLY A 100 -5.91 1.53 -7.18
C GLY A 100 -4.91 2.51 -6.61
N TRP A 101 -4.96 3.76 -7.01
CA TRP A 101 -4.00 4.76 -6.57
C TRP A 101 -4.51 5.61 -5.42
N ASN A 102 -4.01 5.39 -4.21
CA ASN A 102 -4.43 6.07 -2.97
C ASN A 102 -5.88 5.78 -2.56
N ILE A 103 -6.42 4.66 -2.96
CA ILE A 103 -7.82 4.27 -2.73
C ILE A 103 -8.16 4.11 -1.24
N GLU A 104 -7.18 3.78 -0.42
CA GLU A 104 -7.39 3.54 1.01
C GLU A 104 -7.80 4.81 1.77
N PHE A 105 -7.36 5.98 1.30
CA PHE A 105 -7.63 7.27 1.94
C PHE A 105 -8.55 8.19 1.13
N PHE A 106 -8.90 7.83 -0.10
CA PHE A 106 -9.79 8.63 -0.92
C PHE A 106 -10.99 7.82 -1.43
N ASP A 107 -10.82 6.93 -2.38
CA ASP A 107 -11.90 6.29 -3.10
C ASP A 107 -12.81 5.45 -2.21
N ILE A 108 -12.22 4.56 -1.40
CA ILE A 108 -12.97 3.70 -0.49
C ILE A 108 -13.72 4.52 0.57
N PRO A 109 -13.07 5.43 1.32
CA PRO A 109 -13.77 6.26 2.29
C PRO A 109 -14.85 7.13 1.66
N TYR A 110 -14.57 7.73 0.50
CA TYR A 110 -15.55 8.55 -0.20
C TYR A 110 -16.78 7.75 -0.58
N LEU A 111 -16.59 6.61 -1.22
CA LEU A 111 -17.66 5.74 -1.69
C LEU A 111 -18.53 5.23 -0.52
N ILE A 112 -17.89 4.75 0.56
CA ILE A 112 -18.60 4.27 1.75
C ILE A 112 -19.42 5.39 2.39
N ASN A 113 -18.80 6.56 2.62
CA ASN A 113 -19.47 7.69 3.24
C ASN A 113 -20.60 8.25 2.34
N ARG A 114 -20.41 8.23 1.02
CA ARG A 114 -21.43 8.66 0.08
C ARG A 114 -22.63 7.71 0.05
N VAL A 115 -22.39 6.41 0.02
CA VAL A 115 -23.45 5.38 0.11
C VAL A 115 -24.18 5.47 1.44
N ARG A 116 -23.46 5.64 2.55
CA ARG A 116 -24.04 5.88 3.87
C ARG A 116 -25.01 7.07 3.87
N LYS A 117 -24.61 8.16 3.21
CA LYS A 117 -25.40 9.40 3.14
C LYS A 117 -26.66 9.27 2.29
N ILE A 118 -26.61 8.51 1.20
CA ILE A 118 -27.72 8.38 0.23
C ILE A 118 -28.68 7.27 0.61
N PHE A 119 -28.15 6.10 1.00
CA PHE A 119 -28.93 4.88 1.23
C PHE A 119 -29.03 4.50 2.72
N GLY A 120 -28.07 4.89 3.54
CA GLY A 120 -27.99 4.57 4.95
C GLY A 120 -26.85 3.61 5.30
N GLU A 121 -26.69 3.33 6.62
CA GLU A 121 -25.58 2.53 7.14
C GLU A 121 -25.62 1.08 6.66
N GLU A 122 -26.80 0.49 6.57
CA GLU A 122 -26.94 -0.92 6.20
C GLU A 122 -26.46 -1.21 4.77
N ASP A 123 -26.65 -0.27 3.85
CA ASP A 123 -26.22 -0.45 2.46
C ASP A 123 -24.71 -0.38 2.29
N THR A 124 -23.99 0.23 3.22
CA THR A 124 -22.52 0.22 3.21
C THR A 124 -21.96 -1.20 3.39
N LYS A 125 -22.65 -2.04 4.13
CA LYS A 125 -22.25 -3.42 4.40
C LYS A 125 -22.18 -4.27 3.13
N LEU A 126 -22.87 -3.85 2.07
CA LEU A 126 -22.85 -4.51 0.76
C LEU A 126 -21.46 -4.48 0.08
N PHE A 127 -20.55 -3.64 0.55
CA PHE A 127 -19.17 -3.64 0.06
C PHE A 127 -18.29 -4.73 0.67
N SER A 128 -18.78 -5.44 1.69
CA SER A 128 -18.09 -6.58 2.29
C SER A 128 -18.85 -7.86 1.97
N PRO A 129 -18.20 -8.92 1.46
CA PRO A 129 -18.86 -10.21 1.24
C PRO A 129 -19.38 -10.84 2.53
N TRP A 130 -18.90 -10.39 3.70
CA TRP A 130 -19.35 -10.83 5.01
C TRP A 130 -20.27 -9.83 5.71
N GLY A 131 -20.58 -8.70 5.06
CA GLY A 131 -21.44 -7.65 5.62
C GLY A 131 -20.79 -6.90 6.80
N ILE A 132 -19.47 -6.89 6.89
CA ILE A 132 -18.73 -6.27 7.98
C ILE A 132 -17.74 -5.25 7.43
N ILE A 133 -17.88 -4.01 7.88
CA ILE A 133 -16.96 -2.92 7.58
C ILE A 133 -16.43 -2.36 8.89
N ASN A 134 -15.12 -2.32 9.03
CA ASN A 134 -14.44 -1.73 10.19
C ASN A 134 -13.94 -0.34 9.84
N GLU A 135 -14.43 0.66 10.54
CA GLU A 135 -13.94 2.03 10.43
C GLU A 135 -12.74 2.24 11.35
N GLN A 136 -11.69 2.84 10.84
CA GLN A 136 -10.49 3.20 11.58
C GLN A 136 -10.17 4.67 11.36
N LYS A 137 -9.82 5.39 12.43
CA LYS A 137 -9.28 6.75 12.35
C LYS A 137 -7.77 6.69 12.48
N VAL A 138 -7.10 7.26 11.50
CA VAL A 138 -5.63 7.30 11.45
C VAL A 138 -5.19 8.76 11.41
N THR A 139 -4.28 9.13 12.30
CA THR A 139 -3.67 10.46 12.27
C THR A 139 -2.44 10.44 11.36
N LYS A 140 -2.48 11.17 10.26
CA LYS A 140 -1.36 11.33 9.33
C LYS A 140 -1.12 12.82 9.08
N PHE A 141 0.11 13.29 9.23
CA PHE A 141 0.47 14.71 9.09
C PHE A 141 -0.42 15.67 9.91
N ASN A 142 -0.71 15.33 11.17
CA ASN A 142 -1.59 16.07 12.08
C ASN A 142 -3.05 16.25 11.59
N ARG A 143 -3.51 15.40 10.66
CA ARG A 143 -4.90 15.34 10.22
C ARG A 143 -5.46 13.96 10.52
N GLU A 144 -6.66 13.90 11.06
CA GLU A 144 -7.42 12.65 11.16
C GLU A 144 -7.93 12.29 9.76
N GLN A 145 -7.71 11.06 9.34
CA GLN A 145 -8.23 10.48 8.11
C GLN A 145 -9.02 9.23 8.45
N GLN A 146 -10.11 9.00 7.75
CA GLN A 146 -10.89 7.78 7.84
C GLN A 146 -10.32 6.74 6.88
N LYS A 147 -10.28 5.51 7.37
CA LYS A 147 -9.94 4.33 6.62
C LYS A 147 -10.97 3.25 6.90
N TYR A 148 -11.34 2.49 5.89
CA TYR A 148 -12.28 1.39 6.01
C TYR A 148 -11.62 0.06 5.63
N GLU A 149 -11.83 -0.95 6.47
CA GLU A 149 -11.51 -2.33 6.18
C GLU A 149 -12.79 -3.04 5.73
N LEU A 150 -12.82 -3.52 4.51
CA LEU A 150 -13.90 -4.31 3.93
C LEU A 150 -13.62 -5.78 4.25
N VAL A 151 -14.19 -6.30 5.34
CA VAL A 151 -13.87 -7.66 5.80
C VAL A 151 -14.21 -8.70 4.73
N GLY A 152 -13.22 -9.52 4.38
CA GLY A 152 -13.29 -10.49 3.28
C GLY A 152 -12.62 -10.00 1.99
N ILE A 153 -12.26 -8.71 1.89
CA ILE A 153 -11.52 -8.15 0.76
C ILE A 153 -10.21 -7.55 1.27
N GLN A 154 -9.10 -7.86 0.61
CA GLN A 154 -7.80 -7.29 0.99
C GLN A 154 -7.50 -6.05 0.15
N THR A 155 -7.25 -4.92 0.79
CA THR A 155 -6.88 -3.68 0.09
C THR A 155 -5.36 -3.61 -0.08
N LEU A 156 -4.88 -3.73 -1.31
CA LEU A 156 -3.49 -3.49 -1.70
C LEU A 156 -3.40 -2.19 -2.50
N ASP A 157 -3.42 -1.07 -1.78
CA ASP A 157 -3.29 0.26 -2.37
C ASP A 157 -1.97 0.40 -3.15
N TYR A 158 -2.05 0.69 -4.44
CA TYR A 158 -0.88 0.70 -5.31
C TYR A 158 0.10 1.83 -4.99
N TYR A 159 -0.39 2.96 -4.48
CA TYR A 159 0.47 4.03 -3.94
C TYR A 159 1.37 3.49 -2.81
N LYS A 160 0.81 2.70 -1.90
CA LYS A 160 1.57 2.08 -0.81
C LYS A 160 2.52 0.99 -1.32
N LEU A 161 2.07 0.17 -2.26
CA LEU A 161 2.93 -0.84 -2.88
C LEU A 161 4.14 -0.20 -3.53
N PHE A 162 3.93 0.88 -4.30
CA PHE A 162 5.03 1.60 -4.94
C PHE A 162 5.98 2.23 -3.93
N THR A 163 5.46 2.92 -2.90
CA THR A 163 6.30 3.53 -1.88
C THR A 163 7.09 2.51 -1.07
N LYS A 164 6.56 1.31 -0.87
CA LYS A 164 7.21 0.24 -0.11
C LYS A 164 8.21 -0.56 -0.94
N PHE A 165 7.83 -0.95 -2.15
CA PHE A 165 8.57 -1.91 -2.96
C PHE A 165 9.18 -1.33 -4.24
N GLY A 166 8.86 -0.08 -4.57
CA GLY A 166 9.40 0.60 -5.75
C GLY A 166 10.83 1.16 -5.60
N TYR A 167 11.60 0.63 -4.65
CA TYR A 167 12.95 1.13 -4.29
C TYR A 167 13.95 1.16 -5.45
N SER A 168 13.75 0.36 -6.50
CA SER A 168 14.58 0.38 -7.70
C SER A 168 14.54 1.70 -8.46
N TYR A 169 13.48 2.49 -8.27
CA TYR A 169 13.33 3.83 -8.86
C TYR A 169 13.85 4.95 -7.95
N GLY A 170 14.28 4.61 -6.72
CA GLY A 170 14.73 5.59 -5.73
C GLY A 170 13.61 6.50 -5.19
N PRO A 171 13.96 7.47 -4.32
CA PRO A 171 13.02 8.49 -3.85
C PRO A 171 12.54 9.36 -5.01
N GLN A 172 11.25 9.68 -5.03
CA GLN A 172 10.60 10.47 -6.06
C GLN A 172 10.25 11.86 -5.56
N GLU A 173 10.29 12.86 -6.43
CA GLU A 173 9.87 14.24 -6.13
C GLU A 173 8.37 14.34 -5.84
N SER A 174 7.58 13.51 -6.51
CA SER A 174 6.15 13.36 -6.31
C SER A 174 5.74 11.90 -6.41
N TYR A 175 4.75 11.51 -5.60
CA TYR A 175 4.13 10.19 -5.66
C TYR A 175 2.70 10.26 -6.23
N SER A 176 2.40 11.27 -7.04
CA SER A 176 1.14 11.31 -7.81
C SER A 176 1.15 10.24 -8.91
N LEU A 177 -0.03 9.73 -9.28
CA LEU A 177 -0.15 8.75 -10.37
C LEU A 177 0.47 9.28 -11.66
N ASP A 178 0.27 10.56 -11.98
CA ASP A 178 0.84 11.19 -13.18
C ASP A 178 2.37 11.14 -13.20
N HIS A 179 3.00 11.51 -12.07
CA HIS A 179 4.46 11.49 -11.97
C HIS A 179 5.00 10.06 -12.04
N ILE A 180 4.43 9.13 -11.26
CA ILE A 180 4.92 7.76 -11.20
C ILE A 180 4.67 7.01 -12.52
N SER A 181 3.55 7.24 -13.19
CA SER A 181 3.31 6.66 -14.51
C SER A 181 4.32 7.16 -15.54
N ASN A 182 4.69 8.45 -15.49
CA ASN A 182 5.75 8.98 -16.35
C ASN A 182 7.12 8.35 -16.04
N VAL A 183 7.48 8.20 -14.77
CA VAL A 183 8.75 7.59 -14.35
C VAL A 183 8.82 6.11 -14.76
N VAL A 184 7.75 5.37 -14.52
CA VAL A 184 7.73 3.92 -14.73
C VAL A 184 7.47 3.57 -16.20
N LEU A 185 6.50 4.22 -16.84
CA LEU A 185 6.02 3.87 -18.17
C LEU A 185 6.46 4.84 -19.27
N GLY A 186 6.88 6.06 -18.94
CA GLY A 186 7.03 7.16 -19.89
C GLY A 186 5.70 7.76 -20.35
N GLU A 187 4.62 7.50 -19.62
CA GLU A 187 3.26 7.96 -19.92
C GLU A 187 2.72 8.84 -18.81
N LYS A 188 1.81 9.72 -19.20
CA LYS A 188 1.12 10.65 -18.29
C LYS A 188 -0.39 10.41 -18.31
N LYS A 189 -1.07 10.97 -17.32
CA LYS A 189 -2.53 11.13 -17.34
C LYS A 189 -2.97 11.94 -18.58
N LEU A 190 -4.24 11.85 -18.93
CA LEU A 190 -4.80 12.76 -19.93
C LEU A 190 -4.84 14.19 -19.35
N SER A 191 -4.31 15.16 -20.10
CA SER A 191 -4.39 16.56 -19.67
C SER A 191 -5.79 17.10 -19.87
N TYR A 192 -6.24 17.91 -18.91
CA TYR A 192 -7.47 18.70 -18.99
C TYR A 192 -7.23 20.18 -18.73
N GLU A 193 -5.98 20.64 -18.87
CA GLU A 193 -5.58 22.04 -18.61
C GLU A 193 -6.39 23.03 -19.43
N GLU A 194 -6.81 22.67 -20.64
CA GLU A 194 -7.66 23.50 -21.51
C GLU A 194 -9.06 23.75 -20.92
N HIS A 195 -9.53 22.91 -20.00
CA HIS A 195 -10.81 23.06 -19.31
C HIS A 195 -10.65 23.69 -17.91
N GLY A 196 -9.44 23.88 -17.43
CA GLY A 196 -9.12 24.51 -16.14
C GLY A 196 -9.39 23.63 -14.91
N SER A 197 -10.44 22.79 -14.92
CA SER A 197 -10.75 21.85 -13.83
C SER A 197 -11.38 20.57 -14.35
N LEU A 198 -11.30 19.50 -13.56
CA LEU A 198 -11.96 18.23 -13.87
C LEU A 198 -13.48 18.35 -13.90
N HIS A 199 -14.06 19.18 -13.04
CA HIS A 199 -15.50 19.50 -13.05
C HIS A 199 -15.90 20.21 -14.36
N SER A 200 -15.09 21.14 -14.84
CA SER A 200 -15.32 21.79 -16.14
C SER A 200 -15.19 20.80 -17.30
N LEU A 201 -14.23 19.88 -17.25
CA LEU A 201 -14.13 18.80 -18.23
C LEU A 201 -15.39 17.94 -18.26
N TYR A 202 -15.90 17.53 -17.09
CA TYR A 202 -17.14 16.76 -16.97
C TYR A 202 -18.33 17.45 -17.64
N LEU A 203 -18.45 18.77 -17.47
CA LEU A 203 -19.57 19.54 -18.03
C LEU A 203 -19.44 19.82 -19.54
N ASN A 204 -18.21 19.99 -20.05
CA ASN A 204 -18.00 20.48 -21.42
C ASN A 204 -17.49 19.41 -22.40
N ASP A 205 -16.79 18.38 -21.92
CA ASP A 205 -16.29 17.27 -22.73
C ASP A 205 -16.41 15.96 -21.98
N TYR A 206 -17.63 15.45 -21.93
CA TYR A 206 -17.95 14.22 -21.21
C TYR A 206 -17.23 13.00 -21.78
N GLN A 207 -16.99 12.94 -23.10
CA GLN A 207 -16.22 11.86 -23.72
C GLN A 207 -14.81 11.80 -23.13
N LYS A 208 -14.08 12.91 -23.14
CA LYS A 208 -12.74 13.00 -22.60
C LYS A 208 -12.69 12.79 -21.09
N PHE A 209 -13.76 13.20 -20.37
CA PHE A 209 -13.88 12.96 -18.92
C PHE A 209 -13.92 11.46 -18.59
N ILE A 210 -14.71 10.68 -19.33
CA ILE A 210 -14.74 9.22 -19.15
C ILE A 210 -13.42 8.58 -19.59
N ASP A 211 -12.81 9.03 -20.68
CA ASP A 211 -11.49 8.57 -21.12
C ASP A 211 -10.41 8.85 -20.06
N TYR A 212 -10.53 9.96 -19.31
CA TYR A 212 -9.65 10.29 -18.21
C TYR A 212 -9.76 9.27 -17.07
N ASN A 213 -10.97 8.97 -16.59
CA ASN A 213 -11.20 7.98 -15.54
C ASN A 213 -10.74 6.56 -15.95
N ILE A 214 -10.98 6.17 -17.21
CA ILE A 214 -10.44 4.91 -17.79
C ILE A 214 -8.91 4.91 -17.73
N LYS A 215 -8.29 6.03 -18.11
CA LYS A 215 -6.83 6.15 -18.17
C LYS A 215 -6.19 5.96 -16.81
N ASP A 216 -6.82 6.46 -15.75
CA ASP A 216 -6.29 6.31 -14.39
C ASP A 216 -6.24 4.84 -13.96
N VAL A 217 -7.30 4.07 -14.18
CA VAL A 217 -7.31 2.62 -13.94
C VAL A 217 -6.29 1.90 -14.84
N GLN A 218 -6.19 2.28 -16.12
CA GLN A 218 -5.25 1.70 -17.07
C GLN A 218 -3.79 1.95 -16.68
N LEU A 219 -3.46 3.14 -16.18
CA LEU A 219 -2.10 3.47 -15.74
C LEU A 219 -1.67 2.60 -14.56
N VAL A 220 -2.53 2.42 -13.56
CA VAL A 220 -2.24 1.54 -12.41
C VAL A 220 -2.03 0.10 -12.87
N GLN A 221 -2.90 -0.42 -13.76
CA GLN A 221 -2.73 -1.76 -14.34
C GLN A 221 -1.38 -1.90 -15.03
N ARG A 222 -1.02 -0.96 -15.91
CA ARG A 222 0.21 -1.03 -16.71
C ARG A 222 1.47 -0.88 -15.86
N ILE A 223 1.39 -0.09 -14.78
CA ILE A 223 2.47 -0.03 -13.79
C ILE A 223 2.62 -1.40 -13.14
N ASP A 224 1.51 -2.07 -12.73
CA ASP A 224 1.60 -3.40 -12.13
C ASP A 224 2.05 -4.48 -13.13
N GLU A 225 1.63 -4.42 -14.38
CA GLU A 225 2.14 -5.32 -15.43
C GLU A 225 3.66 -5.25 -15.56
N LYS A 226 4.24 -4.06 -15.41
CA LYS A 226 5.69 -3.85 -15.49
C LYS A 226 6.41 -4.21 -14.18
N MET A 227 5.85 -3.83 -13.05
CA MET A 227 6.52 -3.93 -11.75
C MET A 227 6.14 -5.19 -10.95
N GLN A 228 4.96 -5.76 -11.20
CA GLN A 228 4.42 -6.97 -10.53
C GLN A 228 4.37 -6.84 -9.00
N LEU A 229 4.06 -5.64 -8.47
CA LEU A 229 4.11 -5.39 -7.04
C LEU A 229 2.96 -6.05 -6.27
N ILE A 230 1.78 -6.19 -6.88
CA ILE A 230 0.68 -6.97 -6.28
C ILE A 230 1.10 -8.42 -6.13
N ALA A 231 1.65 -9.03 -7.18
CA ALA A 231 2.13 -10.42 -7.14
C ALA A 231 3.27 -10.60 -6.15
N LEU A 232 4.16 -9.61 -6.01
CA LEU A 232 5.23 -9.60 -5.02
C LEU A 232 4.67 -9.62 -3.60
N ALA A 233 3.74 -8.70 -3.27
CA ALA A 233 3.10 -8.63 -1.95
C ALA A 233 2.39 -9.94 -1.60
N MET A 234 1.61 -10.49 -2.53
CA MET A 234 0.91 -11.77 -2.38
C MET A 234 1.89 -12.93 -2.15
N THR A 235 3.02 -12.96 -2.87
CA THR A 235 4.06 -13.98 -2.70
C THR A 235 4.72 -13.90 -1.33
N ILE A 236 5.02 -12.68 -0.87
CA ILE A 236 5.57 -12.44 0.46
C ILE A 236 4.59 -12.92 1.53
N ALA A 237 3.31 -12.53 1.42
CA ALA A 237 2.27 -12.91 2.35
C ALA A 237 2.11 -14.44 2.43
N TYR A 238 2.06 -15.11 1.30
CA TYR A 238 1.95 -16.56 1.22
C TYR A 238 3.14 -17.26 1.91
N ARG A 239 4.37 -16.82 1.62
CA ARG A 239 5.59 -17.39 2.21
C ARG A 239 5.69 -17.11 3.71
N ALA A 240 5.34 -15.91 4.13
CA ALA A 240 5.35 -15.52 5.54
C ALA A 240 4.18 -16.11 6.34
N GLY A 241 3.05 -16.44 5.69
CA GLY A 241 1.81 -16.88 6.34
C GLY A 241 1.12 -15.73 7.06
N VAL A 242 1.04 -14.57 6.44
CA VAL A 242 0.36 -13.36 6.91
C VAL A 242 -0.69 -12.91 5.91
N ASN A 243 -1.57 -11.96 6.27
CA ASN A 243 -2.50 -11.35 5.33
C ASN A 243 -1.75 -10.48 4.31
N TYR A 244 -2.35 -10.22 3.14
CA TYR A 244 -1.70 -9.41 2.12
C TYR A 244 -1.37 -7.99 2.62
N THR A 245 -2.26 -7.39 3.40
CA THR A 245 -2.04 -6.06 4.00
C THR A 245 -0.92 -6.03 5.04
N ASP A 246 -0.62 -7.16 5.71
CA ASP A 246 0.47 -7.24 6.68
C ASP A 246 1.85 -7.12 6.02
N THR A 247 1.93 -7.29 4.70
CA THR A 247 3.19 -7.14 3.95
C THR A 247 3.73 -5.71 3.95
N PHE A 248 2.89 -4.74 4.26
CA PHE A 248 3.34 -3.37 4.50
C PHE A 248 4.10 -3.20 5.83
N GLY A 249 3.95 -4.14 6.77
CA GLY A 249 4.63 -4.18 8.06
C GLY A 249 5.79 -5.18 8.08
N THR A 250 7.04 -4.70 8.17
CA THR A 250 8.22 -5.59 8.23
C THR A 250 8.19 -6.48 9.47
N THR A 251 7.77 -5.95 10.62
CA THR A 251 7.69 -6.68 11.89
C THR A 251 6.73 -7.86 11.80
N SER A 252 5.52 -7.66 11.28
CA SER A 252 4.51 -8.72 11.15
C SER A 252 5.01 -9.91 10.31
N ILE A 253 5.74 -9.63 9.24
CA ILE A 253 6.34 -10.65 8.37
C ILE A 253 7.35 -11.49 9.15
N TRP A 254 8.30 -10.85 9.83
CA TRP A 254 9.35 -11.53 10.59
C TRP A 254 8.80 -12.28 11.79
N ASP A 255 7.87 -11.70 12.54
CA ASP A 255 7.21 -12.36 13.66
C ASP A 255 6.55 -13.66 13.23
N SER A 256 5.80 -13.65 12.13
CA SER A 256 5.15 -14.85 11.61
C SER A 256 6.16 -15.91 11.16
N ILE A 257 7.20 -15.51 10.41
CA ILE A 257 8.23 -16.44 9.92
C ILE A 257 8.96 -17.08 11.11
N ILE A 258 9.40 -16.28 12.09
CA ILE A 258 10.12 -16.75 13.27
C ILE A 258 9.23 -17.65 14.10
N TYR A 259 7.97 -17.24 14.37
CA TYR A 259 7.02 -18.04 15.14
C TYR A 259 6.80 -19.43 14.50
N ARG A 260 6.58 -19.49 13.18
CA ARG A 260 6.40 -20.74 12.45
C ARG A 260 7.65 -21.64 12.55
N LYS A 261 8.83 -21.03 12.40
CA LYS A 261 10.12 -21.78 12.55
C LYS A 261 10.32 -22.34 13.95
N LEU A 262 9.97 -21.59 14.98
CA LEU A 262 10.05 -22.06 16.36
C LEU A 262 9.01 -23.15 16.64
N ASN A 263 7.80 -23.00 16.12
CA ASN A 263 6.75 -24.02 16.26
C ASN A 263 7.12 -25.33 15.56
N GLU A 264 7.74 -25.30 14.37
CA GLU A 264 8.30 -26.48 13.69
C GLU A 264 9.33 -27.24 14.56
N LYS A 265 10.04 -26.52 15.44
CA LYS A 265 11.00 -27.05 16.39
C LYS A 265 10.41 -27.39 17.76
N ASN A 266 9.10 -27.27 17.93
CA ASN A 266 8.40 -27.41 19.22
C ASN A 266 8.92 -26.42 20.31
N ILE A 267 9.35 -25.24 19.91
CA ILE A 267 9.79 -24.17 20.79
C ILE A 267 8.62 -23.19 20.98
N ILE A 268 8.20 -22.98 22.22
CA ILE A 268 7.14 -22.04 22.58
C ILE A 268 7.77 -20.67 22.82
N VAL A 269 7.23 -19.64 22.13
CA VAL A 269 7.61 -18.25 22.38
C VAL A 269 7.01 -17.81 23.71
N PRO A 270 7.78 -17.28 24.66
CA PRO A 270 7.24 -16.79 25.92
C PRO A 270 6.34 -15.57 25.68
N PRO A 271 5.34 -15.34 26.54
CA PRO A 271 4.50 -14.16 26.43
C PRO A 271 5.32 -12.89 26.56
N ASN A 272 4.96 -11.88 25.77
CA ASN A 272 5.57 -10.56 25.90
C ASN A 272 5.29 -9.95 27.28
N GLU A 273 6.32 -9.74 28.07
CA GLU A 273 6.21 -8.91 29.26
C GLU A 273 6.14 -7.44 28.82
N THR A 274 5.08 -6.75 29.20
CA THR A 274 4.95 -5.30 29.01
C THR A 274 5.96 -4.60 29.92
N LYS A 275 7.18 -4.38 29.46
CA LYS A 275 8.16 -3.55 30.14
C LYS A 275 7.97 -2.10 29.72
N SER A 276 8.07 -1.17 30.66
CA SER A 276 8.15 0.25 30.33
C SER A 276 9.32 0.46 29.36
N LYS A 277 9.08 1.20 28.26
CA LYS A 277 10.14 1.53 27.30
C LYS A 277 11.21 2.35 28.03
N SER A 278 12.38 1.76 28.28
CA SER A 278 13.55 2.52 28.70
C SER A 278 14.15 3.21 27.48
N GLN A 279 14.44 4.51 27.62
CA GLN A 279 15.26 5.18 26.61
C GLN A 279 16.69 4.64 26.71
N PHE A 280 17.23 4.22 25.60
CA PHE A 280 18.65 3.88 25.47
C PHE A 280 19.30 4.84 24.47
N ALA A 281 20.57 5.16 24.70
CA ALA A 281 21.33 5.99 23.77
C ALA A 281 21.50 5.25 22.44
N GLY A 282 21.18 5.91 21.33
CA GLY A 282 21.47 5.39 19.98
C GLY A 282 22.95 5.37 19.68
N GLY A 283 23.32 4.87 18.49
CA GLY A 283 24.69 4.96 17.99
C GLY A 283 25.16 6.42 17.91
N TYR A 284 26.46 6.64 18.08
CA TYR A 284 27.04 7.97 17.91
C TYR A 284 26.86 8.46 16.47
N VAL A 285 26.30 9.65 16.32
CA VAL A 285 26.19 10.36 15.05
C VAL A 285 26.95 11.67 15.19
N LYS A 286 27.97 11.86 14.36
CA LYS A 286 28.73 13.11 14.34
C LYS A 286 27.89 14.22 13.68
N ASP A 287 27.75 15.34 14.34
CA ASP A 287 27.09 16.51 13.77
C ASP A 287 27.82 16.99 12.52
N PRO A 288 27.09 17.32 11.45
CA PRO A 288 27.71 17.89 10.25
C PRO A 288 28.25 19.30 10.54
N VAL A 289 29.42 19.59 9.99
CA VAL A 289 29.95 20.96 9.97
C VAL A 289 29.49 21.60 8.65
N PRO A 290 28.56 22.58 8.67
CA PRO A 290 28.10 23.21 7.43
C PRO A 290 29.26 23.92 6.72
N GLY A 291 29.36 23.70 5.41
CA GLY A 291 30.41 24.31 4.61
C GLY A 291 30.43 23.82 3.16
N LEU A 292 31.21 24.44 2.33
CA LEU A 292 31.53 23.96 0.99
C LEU A 292 32.81 23.13 1.07
N TYR A 293 32.75 21.92 0.57
CA TYR A 293 33.87 20.99 0.61
C TYR A 293 34.21 20.53 -0.81
N ASP A 294 35.50 20.58 -1.16
CA ASP A 294 36.02 20.07 -2.41
C ASP A 294 36.52 18.62 -2.22
N ASN A 295 36.48 17.82 -3.31
CA ASN A 295 37.00 16.45 -3.36
C ASN A 295 36.38 15.52 -2.28
N VAL A 296 35.07 15.58 -2.10
CA VAL A 296 34.35 14.72 -1.15
C VAL A 296 34.24 13.31 -1.69
N ALA A 297 34.69 12.32 -0.89
CA ALA A 297 34.46 10.90 -1.15
C ALA A 297 33.44 10.35 -0.13
N SER A 298 32.37 9.75 -0.61
CA SER A 298 31.37 9.09 0.24
C SER A 298 31.57 7.58 0.20
N PHE A 299 31.62 6.97 1.38
CA PHE A 299 31.72 5.52 1.53
C PHE A 299 30.53 5.03 2.35
N ASP A 300 29.94 3.90 1.91
CA ASP A 300 28.93 3.19 2.66
C ASP A 300 29.36 1.73 2.86
N LEU A 301 29.13 1.21 4.06
CA LEU A 301 29.41 -0.19 4.40
C LEU A 301 28.15 -1.02 4.15
N ASN A 302 28.17 -1.79 3.09
CA ASN A 302 27.03 -2.63 2.70
C ASN A 302 26.63 -3.57 3.85
N SER A 303 25.36 -3.48 4.26
CA SER A 303 24.79 -4.32 5.31
C SER A 303 25.61 -4.34 6.61
N LEU A 304 26.10 -3.18 7.08
CA LEU A 304 27.01 -3.07 8.22
C LEU A 304 26.52 -3.86 9.45
N TYR A 305 25.28 -3.61 9.91
CA TYR A 305 24.76 -4.29 11.11
C TYR A 305 24.63 -5.81 10.93
N PRO A 306 24.01 -6.33 9.86
CA PRO A 306 23.97 -7.75 9.60
C PRO A 306 25.37 -8.41 9.57
N ASN A 307 26.33 -7.76 8.93
CA ASN A 307 27.71 -8.30 8.86
C ASN A 307 28.40 -8.31 10.24
N ILE A 308 28.19 -7.28 11.05
CA ILE A 308 28.69 -7.25 12.43
C ILE A 308 28.06 -8.38 13.26
N ILE A 309 26.74 -8.57 13.16
CA ILE A 309 26.01 -9.63 13.87
C ILE A 309 26.58 -11.01 13.51
N VAL A 310 26.81 -11.27 12.23
CA VAL A 310 27.37 -12.53 11.75
C VAL A 310 28.84 -12.69 12.17
N GLN A 311 29.66 -11.66 11.98
CA GLN A 311 31.09 -11.70 12.26
C GLN A 311 31.39 -11.94 13.74
N TYR A 312 30.65 -11.31 14.62
CA TYR A 312 30.85 -11.38 16.06
C TYR A 312 29.90 -12.37 16.76
N ASN A 313 29.08 -13.12 16.00
CA ASN A 313 28.15 -14.10 16.53
C ASN A 313 27.18 -13.48 17.59
N ILE A 314 26.66 -12.29 17.30
CA ILE A 314 25.80 -11.55 18.23
C ILE A 314 24.40 -12.16 18.22
N SER A 315 23.99 -12.75 19.34
CA SER A 315 22.65 -13.31 19.54
C SER A 315 22.27 -13.30 21.02
N PRO A 316 20.98 -13.45 21.36
CA PRO A 316 20.57 -13.58 22.77
C PRO A 316 21.26 -14.72 23.51
N GLU A 317 21.59 -15.81 22.81
CA GLU A 317 22.26 -16.98 23.38
C GLU A 317 23.74 -16.73 23.67
N THR A 318 24.37 -15.79 22.96
CA THR A 318 25.78 -15.43 23.16
C THR A 318 25.97 -14.28 24.14
N LEU A 319 24.87 -13.74 24.68
CA LEU A 319 24.90 -12.67 25.65
C LEU A 319 25.47 -13.16 26.99
N ILE A 320 26.58 -12.55 27.43
CA ILE A 320 27.20 -12.85 28.72
C ILE A 320 26.81 -11.75 29.71
N LYS A 321 25.99 -12.10 30.69
CA LYS A 321 25.59 -11.22 31.79
C LYS A 321 26.61 -11.26 32.92
N ASN A 322 27.81 -10.70 32.71
CA ASN A 322 28.83 -10.69 33.74
C ASN A 322 29.58 -9.34 33.73
N GLU A 323 29.56 -8.63 34.86
CA GLU A 323 30.15 -7.29 35.01
C GLU A 323 31.65 -7.22 34.62
N ARG A 324 32.39 -8.32 34.73
CA ARG A 324 33.80 -8.37 34.35
C ARG A 324 34.07 -8.18 32.85
N TYR A 325 33.06 -8.22 32.00
CA TYR A 325 33.22 -8.05 30.56
C TYR A 325 33.04 -6.62 30.06
N HIS A 326 32.57 -5.70 30.90
CA HIS A 326 32.58 -4.27 30.59
C HIS A 326 33.99 -3.73 30.45
N GLU A 327 34.92 -4.24 31.26
CA GLU A 327 36.39 -3.95 31.14
C GLU A 327 36.96 -4.40 29.79
N GLY A 328 36.38 -5.39 29.13
CA GLY A 328 36.82 -5.91 27.85
C GLY A 328 36.57 -4.96 26.67
N VAL A 329 35.47 -4.19 26.70
CA VAL A 329 35.18 -3.23 25.62
C VAL A 329 36.09 -2.01 25.75
N ASP A 330 36.29 -1.51 26.98
CA ASP A 330 37.18 -0.38 27.25
C ASP A 330 38.63 -0.77 26.90
N ASN A 331 39.09 -1.99 27.28
CA ASN A 331 40.36 -2.52 26.88
C ASN A 331 40.51 -2.68 25.36
N TYR A 332 39.45 -3.06 24.64
CA TYR A 332 39.50 -3.12 23.19
C TYR A 332 39.62 -1.73 22.57
N LEU A 333 38.82 -0.77 23.04
CA LEU A 333 38.89 0.61 22.56
C LEU A 333 40.21 1.28 22.87
N GLU A 334 40.82 0.98 24.02
CA GLU A 334 42.11 1.54 24.45
C GLU A 334 43.32 0.80 23.90
N ASN A 335 43.24 -0.52 23.77
CA ASN A 335 44.40 -1.39 23.47
C ASN A 335 44.29 -2.18 22.15
N ASN A 336 43.27 -1.98 21.36
CA ASN A 336 43.02 -2.68 20.07
C ASN A 336 42.98 -4.23 20.17
N ILE A 337 42.55 -4.77 21.29
CA ILE A 337 42.42 -6.22 21.46
C ILE A 337 41.04 -6.67 20.98
N PRO A 338 40.93 -7.43 19.86
CA PRO A 338 39.64 -7.84 19.34
C PRO A 338 38.90 -8.76 20.33
N PRO A 339 37.55 -8.60 20.48
CA PRO A 339 36.76 -9.47 21.34
C PRO A 339 36.87 -10.92 20.84
N HIS A 340 36.78 -11.87 21.78
CA HIS A 340 36.85 -13.28 21.45
C HIS A 340 35.70 -13.68 20.51
N PRO A 341 35.95 -14.33 19.36
CA PRO A 341 34.95 -14.61 18.33
C PRO A 341 33.78 -15.50 18.78
N LYS A 342 33.89 -16.12 19.93
CA LYS A 342 32.88 -17.02 20.49
C LYS A 342 31.89 -16.32 21.43
N TYR A 343 32.21 -15.10 21.88
CA TYR A 343 31.40 -14.35 22.84
C TYR A 343 31.33 -12.89 22.44
N CYS A 344 30.13 -12.34 22.40
CA CYS A 344 29.89 -10.93 22.17
C CYS A 344 29.48 -10.22 23.45
N ASN A 345 30.19 -9.18 23.81
CA ASN A 345 29.77 -8.20 24.77
C ASN A 345 29.12 -7.01 24.04
N THR A 346 27.95 -6.62 24.49
CA THR A 346 27.41 -5.31 24.15
C THR A 346 27.53 -4.40 25.36
N ILE A 347 27.82 -3.13 25.15
CA ILE A 347 27.99 -2.12 26.22
C ILE A 347 26.78 -2.09 27.14
N ASN A 348 25.60 -2.40 26.66
CA ASN A 348 24.34 -2.38 27.41
C ASN A 348 23.84 -3.78 27.80
N GLY A 349 24.59 -4.85 27.55
CA GLY A 349 24.19 -6.22 27.90
C GLY A 349 22.93 -6.73 27.17
N THR A 350 22.43 -6.00 26.17
CA THR A 350 21.28 -6.36 25.36
C THR A 350 21.53 -5.93 23.92
N LEU A 351 21.18 -6.79 23.00
CA LEU A 351 20.97 -6.42 21.61
C LEU A 351 19.58 -5.88 21.42
#